data_e2a5168990d7235e1fb81eef4a91f05c
#
_entry.id   e2a5168990d7235e1fb81eef4a91f05c
#
_cell.length_a   1.000
_cell.length_b   1.000
_cell.length_c   1.000
_cell.angle_alpha   90.00
_cell.angle_beta   90.00
_cell.angle_gamma   90.00
#
_symmetry.space_group_name_H-M   'P 1'
#
loop_
_entity.id
_entity.type
_entity.pdbx_description
1 polymer ?
#
loop_
_entity_poly.entity_id
_entity_poly.type
_entity_poly.pdbx_seq_one_letter_code
_entity_poly.pdbx_strand_id
1 'polypeptide(L)'
;MIRPVVLLFSVIMLLQPLRADIPAEKDTMFLFLQRKDVATYGTVVWSAAAVFMEFQWWWKDDYIYKRHSFRIKNDGYFYNGSYGVDKLGHFYASYLIFHATYDVMKWAHYDDETALWAAIVVPASHALAIEFADGFSKWAFNPSDLYFNSAGILYGALQTRYPFMRNFNYKWSYYPTDSRGRGDPDWGPASDYGGHIYWIAADVHNLLPEPAQKYWPKFLNIAVGMGAKNVSFGDTGEKKHKFAVSLDWKMTELPLSGDTWGVIKNLIDKVHFPAPGLRLHSGEKPQGKILLVN
;
A
#
# COMPACT_ATOMS: atom_id res chain seq x y z
N MET A 1 8.84 17.01 -24.57
CA MET A 1 9.15 17.66 -23.27
C MET A 1 7.93 18.20 -22.49
N ILE A 2 6.71 18.17 -23.00
CA ILE A 2 5.51 18.79 -22.36
C ILE A 2 4.68 17.77 -21.55
N ARG A 3 4.84 16.46 -21.77
CA ARG A 3 3.98 15.41 -21.19
C ARG A 3 4.08 15.18 -19.67
N PRO A 4 5.26 15.20 -19.01
CA PRO A 4 5.32 15.05 -17.54
C PRO A 4 4.87 16.31 -16.79
N VAL A 5 4.96 17.50 -17.40
CA VAL A 5 4.54 18.76 -16.77
C VAL A 5 3.01 18.84 -16.67
N VAL A 6 2.27 18.27 -17.62
CA VAL A 6 0.79 18.26 -17.60
C VAL A 6 0.27 17.38 -16.46
N LEU A 7 0.92 16.25 -16.17
CA LEU A 7 0.55 15.38 -15.04
C LEU A 7 0.76 16.06 -13.67
N LEU A 8 1.88 16.78 -13.52
CA LEU A 8 2.18 17.53 -12.29
C LEU A 8 1.16 18.67 -12.06
N PHE A 9 0.75 19.37 -13.12
CA PHE A 9 -0.27 20.41 -13.05
C PHE A 9 -1.67 19.87 -12.70
N SER A 10 -2.03 18.67 -13.14
CA SER A 10 -3.33 18.06 -12.84
C SER A 10 -3.47 17.70 -11.35
N VAL A 11 -2.41 17.23 -10.71
CA VAL A 11 -2.39 16.95 -9.26
C VAL A 11 -2.48 18.25 -8.44
N ILE A 12 -1.81 19.32 -8.89
CA ILE A 12 -1.83 20.64 -8.21
C ILE A 12 -3.20 21.31 -8.31
N MET A 13 -3.91 21.17 -9.44
CA MET A 13 -5.25 21.77 -9.64
C MET A 13 -6.35 21.09 -8.82
N LEU A 14 -6.21 19.80 -8.51
CA LEU A 14 -7.18 19.06 -7.69
C LEU A 14 -7.11 19.42 -6.19
N LEU A 15 -6.03 20.04 -5.73
CA LEU A 15 -5.83 20.42 -4.32
C LEU A 15 -6.24 21.88 -4.02
N GLN A 16 -6.73 22.65 -5.01
CA GLN A 16 -7.18 24.05 -4.81
C GLN A 16 -8.39 24.22 -3.87
N PRO A 17 -9.36 23.30 -3.76
CA PRO A 17 -10.53 23.51 -2.88
C PRO A 17 -10.26 23.30 -1.39
N LEU A 18 -9.05 22.92 -0.96
CA LEU A 18 -8.72 22.67 0.45
C LEU A 18 -8.43 23.92 1.31
N ARG A 19 -8.64 25.12 0.77
CA ARG A 19 -8.56 26.36 1.55
C ARG A 19 -9.87 26.62 2.29
N ALA A 20 -10.06 25.98 3.45
CA ALA A 20 -11.06 26.40 4.40
C ALA A 20 -10.44 27.43 5.37
N ASP A 21 -11.03 28.61 5.48
CA ASP A 21 -10.67 29.64 6.46
C ASP A 21 -10.94 29.12 7.88
N ILE A 22 -9.87 28.84 8.64
CA ILE A 22 -9.95 28.42 10.03
C ILE A 22 -9.07 29.35 10.87
N PRO A 23 -9.57 29.81 12.06
CA PRO A 23 -8.83 30.73 12.93
C PRO A 23 -7.51 30.11 13.41
N ALA A 24 -6.46 30.91 13.39
CA ALA A 24 -5.13 30.53 13.81
C ALA A 24 -5.05 30.33 15.31
N GLU A 25 -5.20 29.09 15.79
CA GLU A 25 -4.81 28.71 17.13
C GLU A 25 -3.55 27.84 17.09
N LYS A 26 -2.62 28.18 17.99
CA LYS A 26 -1.24 27.72 18.20
C LYS A 26 -0.91 26.25 17.89
N ASP A 27 -0.83 25.89 16.62
CA ASP A 27 -0.41 24.57 16.17
C ASP A 27 0.84 24.64 15.29
N THR A 28 1.79 25.52 15.67
CA THR A 28 3.08 25.66 14.99
C THR A 28 3.99 24.48 15.31
N MET A 29 4.30 23.67 14.32
CA MET A 29 5.19 22.52 14.47
C MET A 29 6.66 22.86 14.21
N PHE A 30 6.95 23.81 13.35
CA PHE A 30 8.29 24.21 12.94
C PHE A 30 8.32 25.67 12.55
N LEU A 31 9.09 26.48 13.26
CA LEU A 31 9.38 27.93 13.02
C LEU A 31 8.20 28.81 12.55
N PHE A 32 7.43 28.44 11.53
CA PHE A 32 6.31 29.21 10.94
C PHE A 32 5.22 28.33 10.28
N LEU A 33 5.38 27.00 10.26
CA LEU A 33 4.43 26.10 9.59
C LEU A 33 3.42 25.55 10.57
N GLN A 34 2.15 25.70 10.26
CA GLN A 34 1.07 25.03 10.96
C GLN A 34 1.02 23.54 10.53
N ARG A 35 0.45 22.67 11.39
CA ARG A 35 0.26 21.25 11.02
C ARG A 35 -0.50 21.09 9.71
N LYS A 36 -1.47 21.95 9.42
CA LYS A 36 -2.22 21.94 8.14
C LYS A 36 -1.34 22.22 6.94
N ASP A 37 -0.41 23.16 7.04
CA ASP A 37 0.53 23.45 5.97
C ASP A 37 1.45 22.25 5.74
N VAL A 38 1.97 21.65 6.82
CA VAL A 38 2.81 20.46 6.76
C VAL A 38 2.06 19.29 6.13
N ALA A 39 0.81 19.03 6.52
CA ALA A 39 -0.01 17.96 5.96
C ALA A 39 -0.28 18.18 4.46
N THR A 40 -0.72 19.39 4.10
CA THR A 40 -1.09 19.70 2.71
C THR A 40 0.13 19.70 1.79
N TYR A 41 1.14 20.52 2.12
CA TYR A 41 2.35 20.61 1.28
C TYR A 41 3.20 19.34 1.34
N GLY A 42 3.25 18.67 2.51
CA GLY A 42 3.92 17.39 2.67
C GLY A 42 3.30 16.31 1.78
N THR A 43 1.97 16.23 1.71
CA THR A 43 1.28 15.29 0.81
C THR A 43 1.58 15.59 -0.66
N VAL A 44 1.57 16.86 -1.07
CA VAL A 44 1.92 17.26 -2.45
C VAL A 44 3.37 16.92 -2.78
N VAL A 45 4.30 17.28 -1.91
CA VAL A 45 5.73 17.03 -2.10
C VAL A 45 6.01 15.53 -2.15
N TRP A 46 5.40 14.76 -1.24
CA TRP A 46 5.54 13.30 -1.23
C TRP A 46 5.00 12.68 -2.52
N SER A 47 3.80 13.08 -2.97
CA SER A 47 3.21 12.56 -4.21
C SER A 47 4.08 12.88 -5.44
N ALA A 48 4.60 14.10 -5.51
CA ALA A 48 5.51 14.50 -6.59
C ALA A 48 6.84 13.71 -6.54
N ALA A 49 7.40 13.51 -5.35
CA ALA A 49 8.62 12.74 -5.16
C ALA A 49 8.42 11.26 -5.50
N ALA A 50 7.26 10.66 -5.12
CA ALA A 50 6.92 9.29 -5.46
C ALA A 50 6.87 9.10 -6.98
N VAL A 51 6.10 9.92 -7.69
CA VAL A 51 6.01 9.87 -9.17
C VAL A 51 7.37 10.12 -9.83
N PHE A 52 8.19 11.02 -9.28
CA PHE A 52 9.55 11.25 -9.80
C PHE A 52 10.45 10.03 -9.64
N MET A 53 10.42 9.38 -8.46
CA MET A 53 11.19 8.16 -8.22
C MET A 53 10.74 7.01 -9.12
N GLU A 54 9.44 6.81 -9.26
CA GLU A 54 8.85 5.82 -10.16
C GLU A 54 9.26 6.07 -11.61
N PHE A 55 9.25 7.34 -12.06
CA PHE A 55 9.77 7.70 -13.37
C PHE A 55 11.22 7.27 -13.54
N GLN A 56 12.08 7.55 -12.57
CA GLN A 56 13.49 7.18 -12.64
C GLN A 56 13.71 5.65 -12.65
N TRP A 57 12.90 4.90 -11.92
CA TRP A 57 13.09 3.46 -11.76
C TRP A 57 12.42 2.65 -12.87
N TRP A 58 11.22 3.07 -13.33
CA TRP A 58 10.40 2.22 -14.19
C TRP A 58 10.26 2.73 -15.61
N TRP A 59 10.20 4.04 -15.83
CA TRP A 59 9.78 4.59 -17.12
C TRP A 59 10.85 5.36 -17.86
N LYS A 60 11.93 5.78 -17.21
CA LYS A 60 12.97 6.63 -17.81
C LYS A 60 13.47 6.09 -19.14
N ASP A 61 13.84 4.81 -19.20
CA ASP A 61 14.39 4.18 -20.39
C ASP A 61 13.35 4.05 -21.49
N ASP A 62 12.12 3.69 -21.13
CA ASP A 62 11.03 3.55 -22.09
C ASP A 62 10.60 4.89 -22.70
N TYR A 63 10.56 5.97 -21.89
CA TYR A 63 10.19 7.30 -22.35
C TYR A 63 11.29 8.01 -23.13
N ILE A 64 12.54 7.87 -22.72
CA ILE A 64 13.68 8.59 -23.31
C ILE A 64 14.21 7.86 -24.54
N TYR A 65 14.38 6.55 -24.46
CA TYR A 65 15.10 5.78 -25.47
C TYR A 65 14.19 4.95 -26.36
N LYS A 66 13.20 4.21 -25.81
CA LYS A 66 12.38 3.26 -26.56
C LYS A 66 11.11 3.87 -27.17
N ARG A 67 10.52 4.88 -26.52
CA ARG A 67 9.37 5.67 -26.99
C ARG A 67 8.17 4.86 -27.46
N HIS A 68 7.63 4.03 -26.57
CA HIS A 68 6.44 3.23 -26.86
C HIS A 68 5.21 4.12 -27.19
N SER A 69 4.39 3.69 -28.14
CA SER A 69 3.04 4.22 -28.31
C SER A 69 2.14 3.77 -27.17
N PHE A 70 1.07 4.52 -26.89
CA PHE A 70 0.11 4.13 -25.86
C PHE A 70 -0.54 2.80 -26.17
N ARG A 71 -0.52 1.89 -25.21
CA ARG A 71 -1.09 0.55 -25.33
C ARG A 71 -1.95 0.25 -24.12
N ILE A 72 -3.02 -0.51 -24.35
CA ILE A 72 -3.87 -1.06 -23.30
C ILE A 72 -3.72 -2.57 -23.35
N LYS A 73 -3.48 -3.20 -22.20
CA LYS A 73 -3.36 -4.65 -22.06
C LYS A 73 -3.99 -5.08 -20.75
N ASN A 74 -4.91 -6.02 -20.79
CA ASN A 74 -5.39 -6.70 -19.60
C ASN A 74 -4.61 -8.00 -19.45
N ASP A 75 -3.80 -8.13 -18.43
CA ASP A 75 -2.99 -9.33 -18.17
C ASP A 75 -3.69 -10.35 -17.27
N GLY A 76 -4.94 -10.08 -16.90
CA GLY A 76 -5.76 -10.95 -16.04
C GLY A 76 -5.59 -10.67 -14.54
N TYR A 77 -6.06 -11.60 -13.72
CA TYR A 77 -6.14 -11.42 -12.27
C TYR A 77 -5.16 -12.33 -11.52
N PHE A 78 -5.57 -13.57 -11.19
CA PHE A 78 -4.81 -14.46 -10.29
C PHE A 78 -3.96 -15.53 -10.99
N TYR A 79 -4.05 -15.64 -12.32
CA TYR A 79 -3.28 -16.59 -13.12
C TYR A 79 -2.42 -15.89 -14.19
N ASN A 80 -2.09 -14.62 -13.96
CA ASN A 80 -1.17 -13.84 -14.78
C ASN A 80 0.30 -14.19 -14.53
N GLY A 81 1.21 -13.38 -15.04
CA GLY A 81 2.67 -13.57 -14.88
C GLY A 81 3.13 -13.62 -13.43
N SER A 82 2.50 -12.82 -12.55
CA SER A 82 2.79 -12.71 -11.12
C SER A 82 1.93 -13.61 -10.23
N TYR A 83 1.01 -14.39 -10.80
CA TYR A 83 0.01 -15.17 -10.06
C TYR A 83 -0.82 -14.33 -9.06
N GLY A 84 -1.19 -13.12 -9.48
CA GLY A 84 -2.04 -12.21 -8.74
C GLY A 84 -1.32 -11.35 -7.68
N VAL A 85 -0.03 -11.61 -7.42
CA VAL A 85 0.74 -10.84 -6.42
C VAL A 85 0.81 -9.38 -6.79
N ASP A 86 0.96 -9.06 -8.08
CA ASP A 86 0.90 -7.72 -8.64
C ASP A 86 -0.44 -7.00 -8.28
N LYS A 87 -1.55 -7.67 -8.50
CA LYS A 87 -2.89 -7.13 -8.20
C LYS A 87 -3.08 -6.86 -6.71
N LEU A 88 -2.61 -7.77 -5.86
CA LEU A 88 -2.59 -7.57 -4.41
C LEU A 88 -1.68 -6.39 -4.02
N GLY A 89 -0.60 -6.16 -4.78
CA GLY A 89 0.29 -5.01 -4.64
C GLY A 89 -0.41 -3.68 -4.95
N HIS A 90 -1.11 -3.60 -6.06
CA HIS A 90 -1.92 -2.42 -6.43
C HIS A 90 -2.99 -2.11 -5.39
N PHE A 91 -3.70 -3.14 -4.91
CA PHE A 91 -4.64 -2.99 -3.79
C PHE A 91 -3.94 -2.43 -2.55
N TYR A 92 -2.80 -3.02 -2.15
CA TYR A 92 -2.06 -2.62 -0.96
C TYR A 92 -1.52 -1.20 -1.06
N ALA A 93 -0.90 -0.84 -2.18
CA ALA A 93 -0.33 0.49 -2.37
C ALA A 93 -1.40 1.59 -2.22
N SER A 94 -2.54 1.43 -2.89
CA SER A 94 -3.65 2.38 -2.80
C SER A 94 -4.29 2.41 -1.41
N TYR A 95 -4.41 1.26 -0.75
CA TYR A 95 -4.88 1.15 0.63
C TYR A 95 -3.93 1.83 1.62
N LEU A 96 -2.62 1.64 1.46
CA LEU A 96 -1.59 2.28 2.31
C LEU A 96 -1.60 3.80 2.14
N ILE A 97 -1.62 4.27 0.88
CA ILE A 97 -1.65 5.72 0.57
C ILE A 97 -2.95 6.34 1.12
N PHE A 98 -4.09 5.64 1.02
CA PHE A 98 -5.34 6.08 1.61
C PHE A 98 -5.19 6.32 3.11
N HIS A 99 -4.72 5.33 3.87
CA HIS A 99 -4.56 5.46 5.32
C HIS A 99 -3.50 6.49 5.70
N ALA A 100 -2.37 6.53 4.99
CA ALA A 100 -1.34 7.55 5.22
C ALA A 100 -1.90 8.96 5.05
N THR A 101 -2.66 9.21 3.98
CA THR A 101 -3.28 10.51 3.72
C THR A 101 -4.34 10.82 4.77
N TYR A 102 -5.25 9.88 5.07
CA TYR A 102 -6.30 10.08 6.07
C TYR A 102 -5.72 10.42 7.43
N ASP A 103 -4.77 9.63 7.91
CA ASP A 103 -4.15 9.80 9.23
C ASP A 103 -3.38 11.12 9.35
N VAL A 104 -2.67 11.52 8.29
CA VAL A 104 -1.95 12.81 8.23
C VAL A 104 -2.93 13.98 8.24
N MET A 105 -4.04 13.91 7.49
CA MET A 105 -5.07 14.94 7.52
C MET A 105 -5.74 15.03 8.89
N LYS A 106 -6.05 13.90 9.53
CA LYS A 106 -6.59 13.88 10.90
C LYS A 106 -5.60 14.40 11.93
N TRP A 107 -4.31 14.06 11.81
CA TRP A 107 -3.25 14.61 12.63
C TRP A 107 -3.15 16.15 12.52
N ALA A 108 -3.45 16.69 11.34
CA ALA A 108 -3.49 18.13 11.08
C ALA A 108 -4.83 18.79 11.44
N HIS A 109 -5.71 18.07 12.15
CA HIS A 109 -7.03 18.56 12.59
C HIS A 109 -7.98 18.98 11.45
N TYR A 110 -7.86 18.35 10.28
CA TYR A 110 -8.91 18.44 9.28
C TYR A 110 -10.15 17.66 9.73
N ASP A 111 -11.32 18.14 9.32
CA ASP A 111 -12.58 17.43 9.56
C ASP A 111 -12.61 16.08 8.83
N ASP A 112 -13.55 15.20 9.22
CA ASP A 112 -13.62 13.83 8.70
C ASP A 112 -13.92 13.78 7.20
N GLU A 113 -14.72 14.73 6.70
CA GLU A 113 -15.10 14.75 5.29
C GLU A 113 -13.92 15.20 4.42
N THR A 114 -13.24 16.27 4.79
CA THR A 114 -12.02 16.75 4.12
C THR A 114 -10.93 15.68 4.13
N ALA A 115 -10.69 15.04 5.27
CA ALA A 115 -9.70 13.97 5.40
C ALA A 115 -10.06 12.75 4.52
N LEU A 116 -11.35 12.36 4.49
CA LEU A 116 -11.82 11.25 3.65
C LEU A 116 -11.66 11.55 2.16
N TRP A 117 -12.06 12.74 1.70
CA TRP A 117 -11.90 13.10 0.29
C TRP A 117 -10.45 13.19 -0.13
N ALA A 118 -9.57 13.77 0.68
CA ALA A 118 -8.15 13.77 0.43
C ALA A 118 -7.59 12.34 0.30
N ALA A 119 -7.99 11.45 1.24
CA ALA A 119 -7.58 10.05 1.25
C ALA A 119 -8.10 9.23 0.07
N ILE A 120 -9.21 9.65 -0.58
CA ILE A 120 -9.70 9.04 -1.82
C ILE A 120 -8.94 9.60 -3.03
N VAL A 121 -8.84 10.94 -3.12
CA VAL A 121 -8.33 11.62 -4.32
C VAL A 121 -6.84 11.39 -4.51
N VAL A 122 -6.04 11.42 -3.44
CA VAL A 122 -4.58 11.26 -3.54
C VAL A 122 -4.20 9.89 -4.11
N PRO A 123 -4.62 8.75 -3.55
CA PRO A 123 -4.28 7.44 -4.13
C PRO A 123 -4.93 7.19 -5.49
N ALA A 124 -6.14 7.72 -5.74
CA ALA A 124 -6.78 7.59 -7.05
C ALA A 124 -5.99 8.32 -8.14
N SER A 125 -5.53 9.55 -7.85
CA SER A 125 -4.69 10.32 -8.78
C SER A 125 -3.35 9.64 -9.01
N HIS A 126 -2.74 9.10 -7.97
CA HIS A 126 -1.47 8.35 -8.07
C HIS A 126 -1.64 7.11 -8.94
N ALA A 127 -2.66 6.28 -8.68
CA ALA A 127 -2.95 5.09 -9.46
C ALA A 127 -3.20 5.41 -10.94
N LEU A 128 -3.99 6.44 -11.24
CA LEU A 128 -4.21 6.89 -12.61
C LEU A 128 -2.93 7.38 -13.28
N ALA A 129 -2.05 8.06 -12.54
CA ALA A 129 -0.77 8.54 -13.08
C ALA A 129 0.15 7.36 -13.44
N ILE A 130 0.23 6.34 -12.59
CA ILE A 130 1.00 5.11 -12.86
C ILE A 130 0.47 4.43 -14.12
N GLU A 131 -0.81 4.10 -14.16
CA GLU A 131 -1.41 3.38 -15.28
C GLU A 131 -1.28 4.15 -16.60
N PHE A 132 -1.44 5.48 -16.55
CA PHE A 132 -1.25 6.31 -17.73
C PHE A 132 0.20 6.31 -18.21
N ALA A 133 1.16 6.36 -17.28
CA ALA A 133 2.58 6.27 -17.60
C ALA A 133 2.94 4.88 -18.16
N ASP A 134 2.41 3.82 -17.56
CA ASP A 134 2.57 2.46 -18.05
C ASP A 134 2.04 2.26 -19.46
N GLY A 135 0.97 2.96 -19.81
CA GLY A 135 0.44 2.97 -21.16
C GLY A 135 1.47 3.33 -22.24
N PHE A 136 2.48 4.14 -21.91
CA PHE A 136 3.59 4.53 -22.80
C PHE A 136 4.89 3.78 -22.52
N SER A 137 4.86 2.74 -21.69
CA SER A 137 6.03 1.95 -21.30
C SER A 137 5.91 0.51 -21.80
N LYS A 138 6.88 -0.34 -21.44
CA LYS A 138 6.83 -1.78 -21.70
C LYS A 138 5.65 -2.49 -21.01
N TRP A 139 5.12 -1.90 -19.93
CA TRP A 139 4.07 -2.51 -19.11
C TRP A 139 2.69 -2.43 -19.77
N ALA A 140 2.36 -1.32 -20.43
CA ALA A 140 1.04 -0.96 -20.96
C ALA A 140 0.03 -0.57 -19.85
N PHE A 141 -0.94 0.29 -20.17
CA PHE A 141 -2.09 0.59 -19.32
C PHE A 141 -2.89 -0.68 -19.03
N ASN A 142 -3.10 -1.01 -17.78
CA ASN A 142 -3.77 -2.24 -17.40
C ASN A 142 -5.05 -1.96 -16.59
N PRO A 143 -6.24 -2.13 -17.17
CA PRO A 143 -7.50 -1.88 -16.47
C PRO A 143 -7.69 -2.71 -15.19
N SER A 144 -7.10 -3.91 -15.12
CA SER A 144 -7.20 -4.75 -13.92
C SER A 144 -6.42 -4.15 -12.75
N ASP A 145 -5.29 -3.45 -12.99
CA ASP A 145 -4.52 -2.78 -11.94
C ASP A 145 -5.30 -1.60 -11.37
N LEU A 146 -5.92 -0.81 -12.23
CA LEU A 146 -6.80 0.29 -11.81
C LEU A 146 -8.00 -0.22 -10.98
N TYR A 147 -8.54 -1.40 -11.33
CA TYR A 147 -9.61 -2.03 -10.57
C TYR A 147 -9.15 -2.39 -9.14
N PHE A 148 -7.97 -3.02 -8.99
CA PHE A 148 -7.43 -3.35 -7.67
C PHE A 148 -7.00 -2.12 -6.87
N ASN A 149 -6.46 -1.09 -7.51
CA ASN A 149 -6.21 0.21 -6.88
C ASN A 149 -7.51 0.79 -6.29
N SER A 150 -8.59 0.82 -7.09
CA SER A 150 -9.90 1.31 -6.65
C SER A 150 -10.48 0.49 -5.49
N ALA A 151 -10.31 -0.84 -5.53
CA ALA A 151 -10.75 -1.72 -4.44
C ALA A 151 -9.99 -1.46 -3.13
N GLY A 152 -8.68 -1.17 -3.19
CA GLY A 152 -7.88 -0.78 -2.03
C GLY A 152 -8.35 0.52 -1.40
N ILE A 153 -8.62 1.54 -2.22
CA ILE A 153 -9.19 2.83 -1.77
C ILE A 153 -10.57 2.61 -1.12
N LEU A 154 -11.44 1.87 -1.79
CA LEU A 154 -12.78 1.56 -1.26
C LEU A 154 -12.70 0.83 0.08
N TYR A 155 -11.79 -0.14 0.22
CA TYR A 155 -11.60 -0.85 1.48
C TYR A 155 -11.16 0.07 2.61
N GLY A 156 -10.24 0.98 2.36
CA GLY A 156 -9.84 2.03 3.31
C GLY A 156 -11.02 2.93 3.70
N ALA A 157 -11.81 3.39 2.73
CA ALA A 157 -12.99 4.21 2.98
C ALA A 157 -14.07 3.46 3.80
N LEU A 158 -14.28 2.17 3.53
CA LEU A 158 -15.18 1.34 4.34
C LEU A 158 -14.69 1.21 5.79
N GLN A 159 -13.40 1.10 6.03
CA GLN A 159 -12.85 1.06 7.38
C GLN A 159 -13.02 2.38 8.13
N THR A 160 -12.97 3.53 7.46
CA THR A 160 -13.25 4.82 8.12
C THR A 160 -14.74 4.96 8.46
N ARG A 161 -15.64 4.44 7.61
CA ARG A 161 -17.08 4.57 7.78
C ARG A 161 -17.69 3.53 8.72
N TYR A 162 -17.19 2.30 8.69
CA TYR A 162 -17.76 1.17 9.43
C TYR A 162 -16.76 0.63 10.46
N PRO A 163 -16.99 0.86 11.79
CA PRO A 163 -16.08 0.42 12.84
C PRO A 163 -15.76 -1.07 12.81
N PHE A 164 -16.73 -1.92 12.44
CA PHE A 164 -16.52 -3.36 12.32
C PHE A 164 -15.40 -3.72 11.33
N MET A 165 -15.30 -2.99 10.21
CA MET A 165 -14.28 -3.23 9.18
C MET A 165 -12.85 -2.95 9.67
N ARG A 166 -12.69 -2.15 10.73
CA ARG A 166 -11.38 -1.85 11.34
C ARG A 166 -10.76 -3.06 12.03
N ASN A 167 -11.55 -4.10 12.31
CA ASN A 167 -11.03 -5.34 12.86
C ASN A 167 -10.26 -6.18 11.84
N PHE A 168 -10.25 -5.80 10.56
CA PHE A 168 -9.55 -6.55 9.51
C PHE A 168 -8.56 -5.62 8.83
N ASN A 169 -7.27 -5.74 9.17
CA ASN A 169 -6.23 -4.89 8.62
C ASN A 169 -5.53 -5.58 7.44
N TYR A 170 -5.37 -4.88 6.32
CA TYR A 170 -4.63 -5.39 5.17
C TYR A 170 -3.16 -5.02 5.33
N LYS A 171 -2.26 -6.02 5.30
CA LYS A 171 -0.84 -5.88 5.60
C LYS A 171 0.01 -6.51 4.51
N TRP A 172 1.28 -6.14 4.49
CA TRP A 172 2.28 -6.64 3.57
C TRP A 172 3.53 -7.09 4.31
N SER A 173 4.11 -8.19 3.87
CA SER A 173 5.46 -8.60 4.24
C SER A 173 6.29 -8.85 2.98
N TYR A 174 7.58 -8.57 3.08
CA TYR A 174 8.54 -8.76 2.00
C TYR A 174 9.82 -9.38 2.52
N TYR A 175 10.28 -10.39 1.80
CA TYR A 175 11.61 -10.95 1.98
C TYR A 175 12.23 -11.15 0.59
N PRO A 176 13.39 -10.50 0.30
CA PRO A 176 14.00 -10.54 -1.02
C PRO A 176 14.23 -11.96 -1.52
N THR A 177 13.87 -12.20 -2.78
CA THR A 177 14.27 -13.43 -3.48
C THR A 177 15.69 -13.27 -4.04
N ASP A 178 16.19 -14.31 -4.69
CA ASP A 178 17.49 -14.28 -5.35
C ASP A 178 17.47 -13.65 -6.77
N SER A 179 16.38 -12.99 -7.16
CA SER A 179 16.22 -12.38 -8.48
C SER A 179 17.31 -11.35 -8.80
N ARG A 180 17.74 -10.57 -7.80
CA ARG A 180 18.88 -9.65 -7.93
C ARG A 180 20.17 -10.37 -8.31
N GLY A 181 20.49 -11.47 -7.62
CA GLY A 181 21.67 -12.30 -7.91
C GLY A 181 21.62 -12.94 -9.28
N ARG A 182 20.42 -13.12 -9.84
CA ARG A 182 20.19 -13.63 -11.20
C ARG A 182 20.22 -12.55 -12.30
N GLY A 183 20.52 -11.30 -11.92
CA GLY A 183 20.69 -10.20 -12.86
C GLY A 183 19.39 -9.55 -13.33
N ASP A 184 18.36 -9.54 -12.48
CA ASP A 184 17.10 -8.85 -12.78
C ASP A 184 17.36 -7.35 -13.04
N PRO A 185 17.11 -6.84 -14.25
CA PRO A 185 17.36 -5.45 -14.59
C PRO A 185 16.38 -4.48 -13.92
N ASP A 186 15.21 -4.96 -13.52
CA ASP A 186 14.14 -4.18 -12.88
C ASP A 186 14.06 -4.46 -11.37
N TRP A 187 15.10 -5.08 -10.79
CA TRP A 187 15.07 -5.51 -9.40
C TRP A 187 14.76 -4.35 -8.44
N GLY A 188 13.76 -4.59 -7.61
CA GLY A 188 13.38 -3.71 -6.51
C GLY A 188 12.31 -4.38 -5.65
N PRO A 189 12.03 -3.84 -4.45
CA PRO A 189 10.98 -4.39 -3.61
C PRO A 189 9.61 -4.45 -4.28
N ALA A 190 9.32 -3.57 -5.23
CA ALA A 190 8.04 -3.54 -5.93
C ALA A 190 7.90 -4.60 -7.03
N SER A 191 9.01 -5.05 -7.63
CA SER A 191 9.02 -5.99 -8.78
C SER A 191 9.35 -7.44 -8.40
N ASP A 192 9.91 -7.68 -7.22
CA ASP A 192 10.27 -9.01 -6.74
C ASP A 192 9.08 -9.76 -6.16
N TYR A 193 8.10 -10.07 -7.00
CA TYR A 193 6.80 -10.65 -6.61
C TYR A 193 6.89 -11.93 -5.78
N GLY A 194 7.89 -12.78 -6.00
CA GLY A 194 8.08 -14.01 -5.22
C GLY A 194 8.41 -13.76 -3.75
N GLY A 195 8.91 -12.55 -3.43
CA GLY A 195 9.24 -12.12 -2.07
C GLY A 195 8.05 -11.60 -1.26
N HIS A 196 6.88 -11.42 -1.86
CA HIS A 196 5.72 -10.78 -1.22
C HIS A 196 4.75 -11.79 -0.63
N ILE A 197 4.17 -11.43 0.51
CA ILE A 197 2.91 -11.97 1.01
C ILE A 197 2.03 -10.80 1.43
N TYR A 198 0.79 -10.81 0.98
CA TYR A 198 -0.26 -9.88 1.40
C TYR A 198 -1.20 -10.57 2.38
N TRP A 199 -1.56 -9.89 3.46
CA TRP A 199 -2.22 -10.47 4.60
C TRP A 199 -3.52 -9.73 4.92
N ILE A 200 -4.51 -10.48 5.40
CA ILE A 200 -5.65 -9.92 6.15
C ILE A 200 -5.45 -10.37 7.60
N ALA A 201 -5.19 -9.40 8.48
CA ALA A 201 -5.03 -9.60 9.90
C ALA A 201 -6.33 -9.27 10.63
N ALA A 202 -6.86 -10.22 11.38
CA ALA A 202 -8.08 -10.09 12.17
C ALA A 202 -7.75 -9.74 13.62
N ASP A 203 -8.33 -8.68 14.15
CA ASP A 203 -8.26 -8.28 15.56
C ASP A 203 -9.13 -9.20 16.40
N VAL A 204 -8.54 -10.31 16.83
CA VAL A 204 -9.25 -11.34 17.56
C VAL A 204 -9.79 -10.82 18.89
N HIS A 205 -9.02 -9.96 19.58
CA HIS A 205 -9.48 -9.40 20.85
C HIS A 205 -10.80 -8.64 20.70
N ASN A 206 -10.90 -7.75 19.71
CA ASN A 206 -12.10 -6.96 19.47
C ASN A 206 -13.26 -7.77 18.87
N LEU A 207 -12.98 -8.88 18.21
CA LEU A 207 -13.99 -9.77 17.64
C LEU A 207 -14.58 -10.73 18.67
N LEU A 208 -13.87 -10.98 19.78
CA LEU A 208 -14.37 -11.83 20.86
C LEU A 208 -15.43 -11.10 21.71
N PRO A 209 -16.44 -11.83 22.24
CA PRO A 209 -17.34 -11.25 23.24
C PRO A 209 -16.57 -10.88 24.52
N GLU A 210 -17.02 -9.81 25.21
CA GLU A 210 -16.33 -9.23 26.38
C GLU A 210 -15.80 -10.27 27.40
N PRO A 211 -16.55 -11.31 27.82
CA PRO A 211 -16.03 -12.28 28.79
C PRO A 211 -14.83 -13.07 28.27
N ALA A 212 -14.68 -13.20 26.95
CA ALA A 212 -13.61 -13.96 26.32
C ALA A 212 -12.38 -13.10 25.99
N GLN A 213 -12.53 -11.76 25.90
CA GLN A 213 -11.43 -10.83 25.57
C GLN A 213 -10.24 -10.96 26.52
N LYS A 214 -10.48 -11.22 27.81
CA LYS A 214 -9.42 -11.39 28.81
C LYS A 214 -8.45 -12.55 28.52
N TYR A 215 -8.82 -13.50 27.66
CA TYR A 215 -8.00 -14.64 27.29
C TYR A 215 -7.14 -14.41 26.04
N TRP A 216 -7.37 -13.30 25.33
CA TRP A 216 -6.61 -12.99 24.12
C TRP A 216 -5.91 -11.64 24.25
N PRO A 217 -4.57 -11.57 24.09
CA PRO A 217 -3.83 -10.33 24.23
C PRO A 217 -4.24 -9.30 23.15
N LYS A 218 -4.39 -8.03 23.52
CA LYS A 218 -4.76 -6.94 22.60
C LYS A 218 -3.76 -6.73 21.45
N PHE A 219 -2.48 -7.01 21.71
CA PHE A 219 -1.41 -6.81 20.75
C PHE A 219 -1.25 -7.96 19.74
N LEU A 220 -2.09 -9.00 19.83
CA LEU A 220 -1.94 -10.22 19.03
C LEU A 220 -3.17 -10.45 18.15
N ASN A 221 -2.94 -10.53 16.85
CA ASN A 221 -3.93 -10.86 15.83
C ASN A 221 -3.67 -12.23 15.23
N ILE A 222 -4.61 -12.71 14.40
CA ILE A 222 -4.40 -13.83 13.48
C ILE A 222 -4.48 -13.26 12.07
N ALA A 223 -3.52 -13.64 11.22
CA ALA A 223 -3.48 -13.22 9.83
C ALA A 223 -3.52 -14.41 8.87
N VAL A 224 -4.23 -14.25 7.76
CA VAL A 224 -4.18 -15.13 6.59
C VAL A 224 -3.53 -14.39 5.45
N GLY A 225 -2.59 -15.02 4.76
CA GLY A 225 -1.77 -14.40 3.75
C GLY A 225 -1.79 -15.15 2.42
N MET A 226 -1.61 -14.41 1.33
CA MET A 226 -1.46 -14.92 -0.02
C MET A 226 -0.26 -14.28 -0.70
N GLY A 227 0.50 -15.11 -1.42
CA GLY A 227 1.61 -14.73 -2.28
C GLY A 227 1.77 -15.75 -3.40
N ALA A 228 2.92 -15.75 -4.06
CA ALA A 228 3.22 -16.76 -5.08
C ALA A 228 4.68 -17.24 -4.99
N LYS A 229 4.92 -18.42 -5.50
CA LYS A 229 6.23 -19.07 -5.63
C LYS A 229 6.61 -19.15 -7.10
N ASN A 230 7.88 -19.00 -7.40
CA ASN A 230 8.46 -19.09 -8.73
C ASN A 230 7.89 -18.04 -9.73
N VAL A 231 7.69 -16.83 -9.26
CA VAL A 231 7.18 -15.69 -10.05
C VAL A 231 8.19 -14.53 -10.16
N SER A 232 9.36 -14.67 -9.54
CA SER A 232 10.44 -13.69 -9.65
C SER A 232 11.30 -13.95 -10.89
N PHE A 233 12.07 -12.95 -11.29
CA PHE A 233 12.96 -13.02 -12.43
C PHE A 233 13.94 -14.22 -12.32
N GLY A 234 14.04 -15.00 -13.40
CA GLY A 234 14.94 -16.15 -13.49
C GLY A 234 14.47 -17.40 -12.74
N ASP A 235 13.28 -17.39 -12.13
CA ASP A 235 12.70 -18.61 -11.57
C ASP A 235 12.36 -19.63 -12.69
N THR A 236 12.72 -20.90 -12.47
CA THR A 236 12.53 -21.98 -13.44
C THR A 236 11.49 -23.03 -13.01
N GLY A 237 10.98 -22.89 -11.78
CA GLY A 237 9.99 -23.82 -11.24
C GLY A 237 8.57 -23.53 -11.70
N GLU A 238 7.65 -24.48 -11.50
CA GLU A 238 6.22 -24.28 -11.70
C GLU A 238 5.71 -23.16 -10.79
N LYS A 239 4.98 -22.20 -11.34
CA LYS A 239 4.35 -21.12 -10.59
C LYS A 239 3.22 -21.68 -9.73
N LYS A 240 3.18 -21.31 -8.45
CA LYS A 240 2.18 -21.79 -7.50
C LYS A 240 1.73 -20.66 -6.58
N HIS A 241 0.47 -20.66 -6.19
CA HIS A 241 0.00 -19.83 -5.09
C HIS A 241 0.63 -20.30 -3.77
N LYS A 242 0.96 -19.33 -2.94
CA LYS A 242 1.47 -19.49 -1.58
C LYS A 242 0.41 -18.94 -0.64
N PHE A 243 -0.05 -19.76 0.30
CA PHE A 243 -0.94 -19.34 1.36
C PHE A 243 -0.23 -19.45 2.70
N ALA A 244 -0.61 -18.62 3.64
CA ALA A 244 -0.06 -18.66 4.98
C ALA A 244 -1.13 -18.31 6.02
N VAL A 245 -0.96 -18.88 7.21
CA VAL A 245 -1.70 -18.47 8.43
C VAL A 245 -0.66 -18.19 9.49
N SER A 246 -0.71 -17.02 10.11
CA SER A 246 0.28 -16.58 11.09
C SER A 246 -0.38 -15.84 12.25
N LEU A 247 0.30 -15.82 13.38
CA LEU A 247 0.10 -14.74 14.34
C LEU A 247 0.53 -13.41 13.70
N ASP A 248 -0.02 -12.31 14.19
CA ASP A 248 0.31 -10.97 13.70
C ASP A 248 0.36 -9.97 14.85
N TRP A 249 1.31 -9.05 14.78
CA TRP A 249 1.50 -8.04 15.81
C TRP A 249 0.65 -6.81 15.48
N LYS A 250 -0.19 -6.38 16.42
CA LYS A 250 -0.96 -5.15 16.33
C LYS A 250 -0.10 -3.98 16.81
N MET A 251 0.55 -3.29 15.88
CA MET A 251 1.50 -2.21 16.19
C MET A 251 0.83 -0.98 16.81
N THR A 252 -0.47 -0.83 16.64
CA THR A 252 -1.24 0.25 17.30
C THR A 252 -1.27 0.12 18.82
N GLU A 253 -1.02 -1.08 19.37
CA GLU A 253 -0.93 -1.32 20.82
C GLU A 253 0.45 -1.01 21.42
N LEU A 254 1.42 -0.55 20.64
CA LEU A 254 2.70 -0.10 21.16
C LEU A 254 2.49 1.05 22.17
N PRO A 255 3.20 1.06 23.33
CA PRO A 255 3.03 2.01 24.40
C PRO A 255 3.65 3.39 24.07
N LEU A 256 3.32 3.93 22.90
CA LEU A 256 3.73 5.24 22.41
C LEU A 256 2.49 6.12 22.31
N SER A 257 2.51 7.29 22.93
CA SER A 257 1.37 8.21 23.04
C SER A 257 1.60 9.51 22.28
N GLY A 258 0.49 10.17 21.90
CA GLY A 258 0.48 11.43 21.16
C GLY A 258 0.13 11.24 19.67
N ASP A 259 -0.37 12.31 19.05
CA ASP A 259 -0.95 12.30 17.71
C ASP A 259 0.03 11.77 16.65
N THR A 260 1.28 12.25 16.69
CA THR A 260 2.33 11.82 15.74
C THR A 260 2.63 10.32 15.88
N TRP A 261 2.71 9.81 17.11
CA TRP A 261 2.88 8.37 17.32
C TRP A 261 1.67 7.57 16.88
N GLY A 262 0.46 8.15 16.98
CA GLY A 262 -0.75 7.55 16.42
C GLY A 262 -0.60 7.29 14.92
N VAL A 263 -0.21 8.29 14.15
CA VAL A 263 0.04 8.15 12.68
C VAL A 263 1.12 7.11 12.41
N ILE A 264 2.25 7.19 13.10
CA ILE A 264 3.38 6.26 12.89
C ILE A 264 2.96 4.82 13.18
N LYS A 265 2.28 4.56 14.31
CA LYS A 265 1.79 3.22 14.68
C LYS A 265 0.82 2.66 13.64
N ASN A 266 -0.12 3.48 13.15
CA ASN A 266 -1.08 3.07 12.13
C ASN A 266 -0.39 2.68 10.82
N LEU A 267 0.64 3.43 10.39
CA LEU A 267 1.41 3.12 9.19
C LEU A 267 2.26 1.86 9.35
N ILE A 268 2.95 1.71 10.47
CA ILE A 268 3.75 0.51 10.76
C ILE A 268 2.84 -0.72 10.87
N ASP A 269 1.60 -0.55 11.35
CA ASP A 269 0.62 -1.65 11.44
C ASP A 269 0.11 -2.14 10.07
N LYS A 270 0.47 -1.47 8.96
CA LYS A 270 0.24 -1.99 7.60
C LYS A 270 1.32 -2.99 7.16
N VAL A 271 2.34 -3.21 7.95
CA VAL A 271 3.38 -4.22 7.72
C VAL A 271 3.11 -5.44 8.62
N HIS A 272 3.17 -6.63 8.03
CA HIS A 272 3.17 -7.88 8.79
C HIS A 272 4.61 -8.23 9.18
N PHE A 273 4.90 -8.15 10.47
CA PHE A 273 6.20 -8.51 11.01
C PHE A 273 6.33 -10.03 11.20
N PRO A 274 7.56 -10.56 11.19
CA PRO A 274 7.81 -11.99 11.39
C PRO A 274 7.16 -12.51 12.66
N ALA A 275 6.36 -13.58 12.51
CA ALA A 275 5.65 -14.20 13.62
C ALA A 275 5.50 -15.71 13.37
N PRO A 276 5.19 -16.52 14.41
CA PRO A 276 4.92 -17.93 14.24
C PRO A 276 3.74 -18.19 13.30
N GLY A 277 3.92 -19.12 12.35
CA GLY A 277 2.85 -19.42 11.40
C GLY A 277 3.08 -20.69 10.61
N LEU A 278 2.11 -20.99 9.75
CA LEU A 278 2.08 -22.10 8.82
C LEU A 278 2.07 -21.58 7.40
N ARG A 279 2.96 -22.10 6.57
CA ARG A 279 2.98 -21.85 5.14
C ARG A 279 2.47 -23.06 4.37
N LEU A 280 1.61 -22.78 3.41
CA LEU A 280 0.95 -23.77 2.57
C LEU A 280 1.25 -23.45 1.11
N HIS A 281 1.85 -24.36 0.39
CA HIS A 281 1.96 -24.27 -1.07
C HIS A 281 0.98 -25.27 -1.70
N SER A 282 0.39 -24.90 -2.83
CA SER A 282 -0.48 -25.81 -3.57
C SER A 282 0.25 -27.11 -3.91
N GLY A 283 -0.27 -28.25 -3.42
CA GLY A 283 0.32 -29.57 -3.64
C GLY A 283 1.52 -29.93 -2.75
N GLU A 284 1.87 -29.12 -1.75
CA GLU A 284 2.96 -29.40 -0.81
C GLU A 284 2.40 -29.59 0.62
N LYS A 285 3.19 -30.24 1.49
CA LYS A 285 2.82 -30.38 2.92
C LYS A 285 2.95 -29.04 3.64
N PRO A 286 2.08 -28.75 4.62
CA PRO A 286 2.21 -27.56 5.46
C PRO A 286 3.58 -27.48 6.14
N GLN A 287 4.15 -26.28 6.17
CA GLN A 287 5.45 -26.00 6.79
C GLN A 287 5.28 -25.01 7.95
N GLY A 288 5.54 -25.48 9.19
CA GLY A 288 5.60 -24.60 10.35
C GLY A 288 6.88 -23.75 10.35
N LYS A 289 6.74 -22.47 10.68
CA LYS A 289 7.85 -21.52 10.84
C LYS A 289 7.67 -20.76 12.15
N ILE A 290 8.75 -20.62 12.93
CA ILE A 290 8.76 -19.80 14.15
C ILE A 290 8.72 -18.31 13.77
N LEU A 291 9.42 -17.94 12.71
CA LEU A 291 9.41 -16.61 12.12
C LEU A 291 9.04 -16.76 10.64
N LEU A 292 7.75 -16.60 10.35
CA LEU A 292 7.27 -16.60 8.98
C LEU A 292 7.47 -15.20 8.39
N VAL A 293 8.29 -15.10 7.39
CA VAL A 293 8.54 -13.85 6.66
C VAL A 293 8.04 -13.95 5.24
N ASN A 294 8.28 -15.12 4.61
CA ASN A 294 7.89 -15.42 3.23
C ASN A 294 7.76 -16.94 3.00
#